data_6725b5168e58db3fa497431020de5873
#
_entry.id   6725b5168e58db3fa497431020de5873
#
_cell.length_a   1.000
_cell.length_b   1.000
_cell.length_c   1.000
_cell.angle_alpha   90.00
_cell.angle_beta   90.00
_cell.angle_gamma   90.00
#
_symmetry.space_group_name_H-M   'P 1'
#
loop_
_entity.id
_entity.type
_entity.pdbx_description
1 polymer ?
#
loop_
_entity_poly.entity_id
_entity_poly.type
_entity_poly.pdbx_seq_one_letter_code
_entity_poly.pdbx_strand_id
1 'polypeptide(L)'
;MADAVHLDGITKRFAGVVANDDVTLEVERGSVHALLGENGAGKTTLMNVLYGLYQPEEGRVVVDGEERSFESPGDAIDAGVGMIHQHFMLVDTMTVAENITLGNEPRKWGGLAVDREQARRGVRELSERYGFAVEPDARIETVSVGVQQRVEILKALYRGADVLILDEPTAVLTPQEVEELLAVFEELTAAGKTVVFITHKLGEAMEAADEITVLRDGKNVESVSADDTDREALAELMVGREVLMETDARPSDPGDETLRVDGLTVEDSRGVTVVDGVSFGVRAGEVFGIAGVDGNGQAELVEAITRLREPTAGWVDFEGRDVADWSRLNHIEAGMAYIPEDRQERGLVMDFDLVENGLLGSQHASAFAAGGRIDWDRARDHAEAVVEEYDVRPPDPDARSVSLSGGNQQKFIVGREFERDPSLLVATHPTRGVDIGSTEFINDRLLDLRNAGGAVLLVSSKLEEIQMLSDRLAVMHGGELMAVVDPDDVTEEELGLLMAGEEPSRSLPSLRLAGEES
;
A
#
# COMPACT_ATOMS: atom_id res chain seq x y z
N MET A 1 -22.53 -17.20 -21.60
CA MET A 1 -23.66 -16.52 -20.88
C MET A 1 -23.73 -15.09 -21.42
N ALA A 2 -24.73 -14.28 -21.11
CA ALA A 2 -24.78 -12.90 -21.65
C ALA A 2 -23.95 -11.99 -20.73
N ASP A 3 -23.17 -11.07 -21.31
CA ASP A 3 -22.36 -10.13 -20.57
C ASP A 3 -23.22 -9.14 -19.79
N ALA A 4 -22.83 -8.84 -18.56
CA ALA A 4 -23.41 -7.75 -17.77
C ALA A 4 -22.86 -6.40 -18.24
N VAL A 5 -21.56 -6.38 -18.57
CA VAL A 5 -20.84 -5.20 -19.06
C VAL A 5 -19.97 -5.59 -20.24
N HIS A 6 -19.99 -4.76 -21.29
CA HIS A 6 -19.04 -4.83 -22.39
C HIS A 6 -18.56 -3.40 -22.73
N LEU A 7 -17.31 -3.14 -22.46
CA LEU A 7 -16.60 -1.96 -22.90
C LEU A 7 -15.84 -2.31 -24.19
N ASP A 8 -16.13 -1.62 -25.29
CA ASP A 8 -15.59 -1.97 -26.62
C ASP A 8 -14.76 -0.81 -27.16
N GLY A 9 -13.45 -1.02 -27.24
CA GLY A 9 -12.50 -0.07 -27.83
C GLY A 9 -12.40 1.27 -27.10
N ILE A 10 -12.50 1.27 -25.76
CA ILE A 10 -12.49 2.51 -24.97
C ILE A 10 -11.15 3.23 -25.05
N THR A 11 -11.20 4.47 -25.52
CA THR A 11 -10.06 5.37 -25.51
C THR A 11 -10.37 6.62 -24.67
N LYS A 12 -9.49 6.90 -23.69
CA LYS A 12 -9.57 8.07 -22.81
C LYS A 12 -8.25 8.80 -22.72
N ARG A 13 -8.29 10.11 -23.04
CA ARG A 13 -7.12 10.98 -23.03
C ARG A 13 -7.29 12.11 -22.00
N PHE A 14 -6.21 12.44 -21.34
CA PHE A 14 -6.08 13.66 -20.53
C PHE A 14 -4.93 14.50 -21.10
N ALA A 15 -4.76 15.74 -20.64
CA ALA A 15 -3.70 16.62 -21.14
C ALA A 15 -2.32 15.95 -21.03
N GLY A 16 -1.79 15.49 -22.18
CA GLY A 16 -0.46 14.87 -22.29
C GLY A 16 -0.38 13.37 -22.02
N VAL A 17 -1.49 12.71 -21.63
CA VAL A 17 -1.50 11.26 -21.30
C VAL A 17 -2.68 10.55 -21.96
N VAL A 18 -2.43 9.40 -22.57
CA VAL A 18 -3.47 8.46 -22.98
C VAL A 18 -3.65 7.46 -21.83
N ALA A 19 -4.74 7.61 -21.08
CA ALA A 19 -4.99 6.78 -19.91
C ALA A 19 -5.60 5.42 -20.25
N ASN A 20 -6.40 5.36 -21.34
CA ASN A 20 -6.87 4.11 -21.94
C ASN A 20 -6.74 4.25 -23.47
N ASP A 21 -6.25 3.23 -24.15
CA ASP A 21 -5.96 3.18 -25.57
C ASP A 21 -6.55 1.90 -26.16
N ASP A 22 -7.74 2.01 -26.76
CA ASP A 22 -8.46 0.90 -27.41
C ASP A 22 -8.73 -0.29 -26.47
N VAL A 23 -9.19 -0.01 -25.21
CA VAL A 23 -9.40 -1.04 -24.19
C VAL A 23 -10.75 -1.70 -24.36
N THR A 24 -10.75 -3.02 -24.43
CA THR A 24 -11.96 -3.86 -24.45
C THR A 24 -12.03 -4.70 -23.17
N LEU A 25 -13.20 -4.68 -22.50
CA LEU A 25 -13.45 -5.46 -21.28
C LEU A 25 -14.84 -6.09 -21.38
N GLU A 26 -14.90 -7.40 -21.22
CA GLU A 26 -16.15 -8.18 -21.16
C GLU A 26 -16.29 -8.75 -19.75
N VAL A 27 -17.46 -8.53 -19.13
CA VAL A 27 -17.75 -9.01 -17.76
C VAL A 27 -19.00 -9.87 -17.80
N GLU A 28 -18.85 -11.14 -17.46
CA GLU A 28 -19.93 -12.10 -17.44
C GLU A 28 -20.93 -11.78 -16.31
N ARG A 29 -22.24 -11.98 -16.58
CA ARG A 29 -23.28 -11.75 -15.59
C ARG A 29 -23.19 -12.74 -14.43
N GLY A 30 -23.22 -12.22 -13.20
CA GLY A 30 -23.21 -13.02 -11.99
C GLY A 30 -21.84 -13.61 -11.66
N SER A 31 -20.77 -13.02 -12.22
CA SER A 31 -19.39 -13.38 -11.92
C SER A 31 -18.68 -12.31 -11.10
N VAL A 32 -17.53 -12.67 -10.57
CA VAL A 32 -16.52 -11.76 -10.01
C VAL A 32 -15.42 -11.57 -11.05
N HIS A 33 -15.23 -10.35 -11.52
CA HIS A 33 -14.20 -10.00 -12.48
C HIS A 33 -13.15 -9.10 -11.84
N ALA A 34 -11.88 -9.52 -11.83
CA ALA A 34 -10.78 -8.70 -11.35
C ALA A 34 -10.19 -7.86 -12.51
N LEU A 35 -10.05 -6.56 -12.29
CA LEU A 35 -9.27 -5.68 -13.15
C LEU A 35 -7.92 -5.43 -12.51
N LEU A 36 -6.90 -6.13 -13.00
CA LEU A 36 -5.56 -6.19 -12.46
C LEU A 36 -4.60 -5.27 -13.23
N GLY A 37 -3.58 -4.73 -12.59
CA GLY A 37 -2.56 -3.91 -13.23
C GLY A 37 -1.83 -3.01 -12.24
N GLU A 38 -0.70 -2.45 -12.64
CA GLU A 38 0.07 -1.52 -11.82
C GLU A 38 -0.63 -0.16 -11.61
N ASN A 39 -0.10 0.65 -10.68
CA ASN A 39 -0.58 2.01 -10.46
C ASN A 39 -0.33 2.85 -11.72
N GLY A 40 -1.39 3.51 -12.21
CA GLY A 40 -1.31 4.27 -13.47
C GLY A 40 -1.65 3.47 -14.73
N ALA A 41 -1.91 2.16 -14.65
CA ALA A 41 -2.29 1.33 -15.80
C ALA A 41 -3.64 1.68 -16.45
N GLY A 42 -4.40 2.62 -15.89
CA GLY A 42 -5.67 3.09 -16.45
C GLY A 42 -6.93 2.43 -15.86
N LYS A 43 -6.81 1.56 -14.86
CA LYS A 43 -7.92 0.81 -14.23
C LYS A 43 -9.06 1.69 -13.73
N THR A 44 -8.75 2.61 -12.80
CA THR A 44 -9.72 3.55 -12.23
C THR A 44 -10.31 4.46 -13.30
N THR A 45 -9.53 4.84 -14.33
CA THR A 45 -10.02 5.63 -15.46
C THR A 45 -11.06 4.87 -16.26
N LEU A 46 -10.81 3.59 -16.57
CA LEU A 46 -11.74 2.73 -17.30
C LEU A 46 -13.05 2.56 -16.52
N MET A 47 -12.95 2.31 -15.21
CA MET A 47 -14.15 2.17 -14.37
C MET A 47 -14.90 3.49 -14.20
N ASN A 48 -14.23 4.62 -14.17
CA ASN A 48 -14.87 5.95 -14.19
C ASN A 48 -15.58 6.25 -15.52
N VAL A 49 -15.13 5.66 -16.64
CA VAL A 49 -15.91 5.70 -17.89
C VAL A 49 -17.19 4.86 -17.75
N LEU A 50 -17.10 3.64 -17.22
CA LEU A 50 -18.27 2.79 -16.97
C LEU A 50 -19.26 3.41 -15.99
N TYR A 51 -18.76 4.12 -14.99
CA TYR A 51 -19.59 4.81 -13.98
C TYR A 51 -20.09 6.19 -14.44
N GLY A 52 -19.72 6.66 -15.64
CA GLY A 52 -20.19 7.94 -16.21
C GLY A 52 -19.55 9.21 -15.62
N LEU A 53 -18.43 9.07 -14.88
CA LEU A 53 -17.61 10.21 -14.45
C LEU A 53 -16.79 10.80 -15.59
N TYR A 54 -16.35 9.95 -16.53
CA TYR A 54 -15.62 10.37 -17.72
C TYR A 54 -16.34 9.91 -18.98
N GLN A 55 -16.30 10.76 -20.01
CA GLN A 55 -16.74 10.39 -21.35
C GLN A 55 -15.52 9.84 -22.12
N PRO A 56 -15.61 8.68 -22.78
CA PRO A 56 -14.55 8.20 -23.67
C PRO A 56 -14.52 9.07 -24.93
N GLU A 57 -13.35 9.24 -25.54
CA GLU A 57 -13.22 9.88 -26.85
C GLU A 57 -13.57 8.93 -27.99
N GLU A 58 -13.31 7.62 -27.80
CA GLU A 58 -13.61 6.55 -28.75
C GLU A 58 -14.10 5.31 -28.00
N GLY A 59 -14.83 4.44 -28.68
CA GLY A 59 -15.40 3.22 -28.11
C GLY A 59 -16.83 3.40 -27.63
N ARG A 60 -17.39 2.33 -27.07
CA ARG A 60 -18.76 2.29 -26.56
C ARG A 60 -18.90 1.49 -25.27
N VAL A 61 -19.89 1.85 -24.49
CA VAL A 61 -20.27 1.18 -23.25
C VAL A 61 -21.57 0.44 -23.46
N VAL A 62 -21.60 -0.85 -23.19
CA VAL A 62 -22.80 -1.68 -23.26
C VAL A 62 -23.05 -2.26 -21.86
N VAL A 63 -24.26 -2.06 -21.32
CA VAL A 63 -24.68 -2.62 -20.04
C VAL A 63 -25.98 -3.38 -20.28
N ASP A 64 -26.01 -4.64 -19.84
CA ASP A 64 -27.16 -5.55 -20.04
C ASP A 64 -27.59 -5.70 -21.50
N GLY A 65 -26.60 -5.66 -22.44
CA GLY A 65 -26.83 -5.77 -23.87
C GLY A 65 -27.36 -4.50 -24.54
N GLU A 66 -27.52 -3.40 -23.82
CA GLU A 66 -27.91 -2.10 -24.35
C GLU A 66 -26.74 -1.13 -24.38
N GLU A 67 -26.49 -0.54 -25.55
CA GLU A 67 -25.49 0.53 -25.67
C GLU A 67 -25.96 1.76 -24.89
N ARG A 68 -25.07 2.26 -24.02
CA ARG A 68 -25.33 3.39 -23.12
C ARG A 68 -24.34 4.52 -23.34
N SER A 69 -24.81 5.73 -23.20
CA SER A 69 -23.97 6.93 -23.10
C SER A 69 -24.30 7.62 -21.80
N PHE A 70 -23.41 7.51 -20.83
CA PHE A 70 -23.59 8.10 -19.50
C PHE A 70 -23.04 9.52 -19.49
N GLU A 71 -23.89 10.52 -19.26
CA GLU A 71 -23.46 11.92 -19.10
C GLU A 71 -23.10 12.24 -17.63
N SER A 72 -23.53 11.38 -16.71
CA SER A 72 -23.30 11.52 -15.27
C SER A 72 -23.33 10.17 -14.55
N PRO A 73 -22.79 10.07 -13.32
CA PRO A 73 -22.94 8.90 -12.46
C PRO A 73 -24.42 8.52 -12.20
N GLY A 74 -25.33 9.50 -12.24
CA GLY A 74 -26.77 9.25 -12.11
C GLY A 74 -27.30 8.33 -13.19
N ASP A 75 -26.84 8.50 -14.44
CA ASP A 75 -27.27 7.68 -15.57
C ASP A 75 -26.77 6.22 -15.43
N ALA A 76 -25.54 6.04 -14.90
CA ALA A 76 -24.98 4.73 -14.62
C ALA A 76 -25.74 4.02 -13.47
N ILE A 77 -26.06 4.76 -12.39
CA ILE A 77 -26.89 4.24 -11.28
C ILE A 77 -28.27 3.82 -11.78
N ASP A 78 -28.93 4.62 -12.62
CA ASP A 78 -30.23 4.29 -13.20
C ASP A 78 -30.15 3.08 -14.14
N ALA A 79 -28.98 2.79 -14.72
CA ALA A 79 -28.69 1.59 -15.49
C ALA A 79 -28.26 0.38 -14.63
N GLY A 80 -28.26 0.50 -13.31
CA GLY A 80 -27.91 -0.57 -12.38
C GLY A 80 -26.40 -0.71 -12.10
N VAL A 81 -25.57 0.28 -12.43
CA VAL A 81 -24.13 0.28 -12.12
C VAL A 81 -23.88 1.08 -10.85
N GLY A 82 -23.31 0.46 -9.83
CA GLY A 82 -22.87 1.09 -8.58
C GLY A 82 -21.36 1.08 -8.45
N MET A 83 -20.78 2.12 -7.84
CA MET A 83 -19.33 2.19 -7.60
C MET A 83 -19.04 2.50 -6.13
N ILE A 84 -18.12 1.74 -5.58
CA ILE A 84 -17.51 1.94 -4.27
C ILE A 84 -16.08 2.44 -4.52
N HIS A 85 -15.80 3.66 -4.07
CA HIS A 85 -14.50 4.30 -4.27
C HIS A 85 -13.47 3.84 -3.23
N GLN A 86 -12.20 3.98 -3.54
CA GLN A 86 -11.07 3.67 -2.66
C GLN A 86 -11.16 4.41 -1.31
N HIS A 87 -11.64 5.66 -1.31
CA HIS A 87 -11.95 6.41 -0.10
C HIS A 87 -13.46 6.41 0.13
N PHE A 88 -13.88 6.02 1.31
CA PHE A 88 -15.31 5.93 1.65
C PHE A 88 -16.00 7.28 1.52
N MET A 89 -17.13 7.27 0.84
CA MET A 89 -17.98 8.45 0.66
C MET A 89 -19.11 8.47 1.70
N LEU A 90 -18.75 8.18 2.96
CA LEU A 90 -19.64 8.16 4.10
C LEU A 90 -19.55 9.48 4.87
N VAL A 91 -20.64 9.85 5.53
CA VAL A 91 -20.71 11.00 6.42
C VAL A 91 -20.58 10.50 7.87
N ASP A 92 -19.46 10.76 8.51
CA ASP A 92 -19.08 10.22 9.82
C ASP A 92 -20.13 10.46 10.91
N THR A 93 -20.72 11.66 10.93
CA THR A 93 -21.70 12.08 11.94
C THR A 93 -23.11 11.50 11.72
N MET A 94 -23.37 10.87 10.59
CA MET A 94 -24.64 10.21 10.28
C MET A 94 -24.64 8.75 10.72
N THR A 95 -25.85 8.20 10.92
CA THR A 95 -26.02 6.78 11.18
C THR A 95 -25.83 5.94 9.90
N VAL A 96 -25.61 4.63 10.05
CA VAL A 96 -25.58 3.66 8.95
C VAL A 96 -26.81 3.80 8.07
N ALA A 97 -28.02 3.82 8.66
CA ALA A 97 -29.27 3.96 7.90
C ALA A 97 -29.39 5.30 7.17
N GLU A 98 -28.92 6.39 7.77
CA GLU A 98 -28.90 7.70 7.12
C GLU A 98 -27.94 7.75 5.94
N ASN A 99 -26.74 7.13 6.06
CA ASN A 99 -25.77 7.06 4.96
C ASN A 99 -26.28 6.20 3.78
N ILE A 100 -26.82 5.02 4.06
CA ILE A 100 -27.31 4.10 3.02
C ILE A 100 -28.44 4.74 2.22
N THR A 101 -29.35 5.44 2.90
CA THR A 101 -30.53 6.03 2.25
C THR A 101 -30.30 7.46 1.73
N LEU A 102 -29.13 8.04 1.94
CA LEU A 102 -28.80 9.42 1.55
C LEU A 102 -29.03 9.63 0.04
N GLY A 103 -29.83 10.64 -0.27
CA GLY A 103 -30.22 10.97 -1.64
C GLY A 103 -31.37 10.12 -2.23
N ASN A 104 -31.79 9.06 -1.52
CA ASN A 104 -32.96 8.22 -1.86
C ASN A 104 -33.78 7.89 -0.59
N GLU A 105 -33.92 8.90 0.29
CA GLU A 105 -34.60 8.72 1.58
C GLU A 105 -36.08 8.40 1.38
N PRO A 106 -36.61 7.38 2.07
CA PRO A 106 -38.05 7.15 2.10
C PRO A 106 -38.76 8.34 2.75
N ARG A 107 -39.86 8.76 2.14
CA ARG A 107 -40.57 10.00 2.54
C ARG A 107 -41.99 9.71 3.00
N LYS A 108 -42.45 10.44 4.02
CA LYS A 108 -43.81 10.40 4.55
C LYS A 108 -44.51 11.74 4.39
N TRP A 109 -45.85 11.75 4.58
CA TRP A 109 -46.72 12.91 4.46
C TRP A 109 -46.61 13.62 3.10
N GLY A 110 -46.64 12.85 2.00
CA GLY A 110 -46.56 13.40 0.66
C GLY A 110 -45.21 14.05 0.29
N GLY A 111 -44.12 13.59 0.89
CA GLY A 111 -42.78 14.09 0.59
C GLY A 111 -42.24 15.15 1.54
N LEU A 112 -43.04 15.54 2.55
CA LEU A 112 -42.71 16.65 3.45
C LEU A 112 -41.66 16.29 4.54
N ALA A 113 -41.48 15.00 4.86
CA ALA A 113 -40.51 14.56 5.87
C ALA A 113 -39.90 13.21 5.49
N VAL A 114 -38.65 12.99 5.92
CA VAL A 114 -37.98 11.69 5.81
C VAL A 114 -38.61 10.69 6.78
N ASP A 115 -38.88 9.47 6.32
CA ASP A 115 -39.34 8.37 7.15
C ASP A 115 -38.20 7.52 7.64
N ARG A 116 -37.59 7.96 8.76
CA ARG A 116 -36.45 7.28 9.38
C ARG A 116 -36.75 5.83 9.79
N GLU A 117 -38.00 5.52 10.15
CA GLU A 117 -38.40 4.18 10.54
C GLU A 117 -38.41 3.23 9.33
N GLN A 118 -38.92 3.73 8.19
CA GLN A 118 -38.88 3.00 6.94
C GLN A 118 -37.43 2.82 6.45
N ALA A 119 -36.59 3.84 6.56
CA ALA A 119 -35.16 3.76 6.25
C ALA A 119 -34.48 2.64 7.04
N ARG A 120 -34.63 2.62 8.37
CA ARG A 120 -34.08 1.58 9.24
C ARG A 120 -34.56 0.17 8.89
N ARG A 121 -35.86 0.02 8.62
CA ARG A 121 -36.41 -1.28 8.21
C ARG A 121 -35.83 -1.75 6.88
N GLY A 122 -35.79 -0.89 5.88
CA GLY A 122 -35.23 -1.21 4.58
C GLY A 122 -33.75 -1.58 4.63
N VAL A 123 -32.97 -0.87 5.45
CA VAL A 123 -31.55 -1.22 5.66
C VAL A 123 -31.41 -2.56 6.37
N ARG A 124 -32.23 -2.85 7.40
CA ARG A 124 -32.19 -4.14 8.09
C ARG A 124 -32.58 -5.30 7.17
N GLU A 125 -33.63 -5.15 6.39
CA GLU A 125 -34.06 -6.16 5.40
C GLU A 125 -32.99 -6.41 4.33
N LEU A 126 -32.30 -5.35 3.87
CA LEU A 126 -31.21 -5.44 2.92
C LEU A 126 -29.98 -6.13 3.55
N SER A 127 -29.62 -5.74 4.78
CA SER A 127 -28.54 -6.33 5.58
C SER A 127 -28.76 -7.84 5.79
N GLU A 128 -29.97 -8.24 6.20
CA GLU A 128 -30.33 -9.65 6.37
C GLU A 128 -30.30 -10.44 5.05
N ARG A 129 -30.71 -9.81 3.94
CA ARG A 129 -30.73 -10.45 2.61
C ARG A 129 -29.35 -10.80 2.08
N TYR A 130 -28.34 -9.98 2.37
CA TYR A 130 -26.97 -10.16 1.89
C TYR A 130 -26.00 -10.57 3.02
N GLY A 131 -26.49 -11.06 4.16
CA GLY A 131 -25.65 -11.57 5.23
C GLY A 131 -24.79 -10.50 5.98
N PHE A 132 -25.00 -9.22 5.70
CA PHE A 132 -24.17 -8.15 6.27
C PHE A 132 -24.59 -7.80 7.70
N ALA A 133 -23.70 -7.98 8.65
CA ALA A 133 -23.94 -7.61 10.05
C ALA A 133 -23.70 -6.10 10.25
N VAL A 134 -24.71 -5.26 9.97
CA VAL A 134 -24.65 -3.81 10.25
C VAL A 134 -25.76 -3.37 11.19
N GLU A 135 -25.46 -2.46 12.13
CA GLU A 135 -26.44 -1.88 13.03
C GLU A 135 -26.95 -0.54 12.45
N PRO A 136 -28.22 -0.44 12.03
CA PRO A 136 -28.74 0.74 11.34
C PRO A 136 -28.64 2.05 12.12
N ASP A 137 -28.64 2.01 13.44
CA ASP A 137 -28.58 3.18 14.33
C ASP A 137 -27.16 3.55 14.77
N ALA A 138 -26.15 2.72 14.46
CA ALA A 138 -24.75 3.04 14.76
C ALA A 138 -24.27 4.23 13.91
N ARG A 139 -23.42 5.10 14.48
CA ARG A 139 -22.77 6.18 13.74
C ARG A 139 -21.55 5.68 13.01
N ILE A 140 -21.29 6.20 11.83
CA ILE A 140 -20.15 5.79 11.01
C ILE A 140 -18.81 5.99 11.75
N GLU A 141 -18.64 7.11 12.45
CA GLU A 141 -17.44 7.39 13.27
C GLU A 141 -17.14 6.35 14.38
N THR A 142 -18.10 5.47 14.70
CA THR A 142 -17.97 4.48 15.79
C THR A 142 -17.84 3.04 15.31
N VAL A 143 -17.87 2.80 14.01
CA VAL A 143 -17.79 1.44 13.44
C VAL A 143 -16.42 1.20 12.80
N SER A 144 -16.00 -0.06 12.73
CA SER A 144 -14.73 -0.44 12.10
C SER A 144 -14.73 -0.16 10.60
N VAL A 145 -13.53 -0.12 10.01
CA VAL A 145 -13.33 0.11 8.58
C VAL A 145 -14.03 -0.97 7.74
N GLY A 146 -13.97 -2.24 8.16
CA GLY A 146 -14.69 -3.33 7.49
C GLY A 146 -16.21 -3.17 7.53
N VAL A 147 -16.78 -2.61 8.60
CA VAL A 147 -18.21 -2.27 8.65
C VAL A 147 -18.53 -1.09 7.73
N GLN A 148 -17.68 -0.07 7.66
CA GLN A 148 -17.84 1.05 6.72
C GLN A 148 -17.86 0.57 5.27
N GLN A 149 -16.99 -0.37 4.92
CA GLN A 149 -16.97 -1.01 3.60
C GLN A 149 -18.33 -1.68 3.27
N ARG A 150 -18.87 -2.46 4.20
CA ARG A 150 -20.18 -3.10 4.05
C ARG A 150 -21.30 -2.07 3.90
N VAL A 151 -21.21 -0.94 4.58
CA VAL A 151 -22.17 0.18 4.45
C VAL A 151 -22.14 0.79 3.05
N GLU A 152 -20.95 0.97 2.44
CA GLU A 152 -20.83 1.45 1.06
C GLU A 152 -21.44 0.45 0.05
N ILE A 153 -21.20 -0.85 0.22
CA ILE A 153 -21.81 -1.88 -0.62
C ILE A 153 -23.34 -1.86 -0.47
N LEU A 154 -23.85 -1.83 0.76
CA LEU A 154 -25.29 -1.74 1.01
C LEU A 154 -25.92 -0.47 0.42
N LYS A 155 -25.21 0.65 0.42
CA LYS A 155 -25.64 1.92 -0.18
C LYS A 155 -25.82 1.79 -1.70
N ALA A 156 -24.89 1.11 -2.39
CA ALA A 156 -25.02 0.82 -3.82
C ALA A 156 -26.19 -0.15 -4.10
N LEU A 157 -26.33 -1.22 -3.31
CA LEU A 157 -27.42 -2.19 -3.42
C LEU A 157 -28.79 -1.57 -3.12
N TYR A 158 -28.88 -0.65 -2.15
CA TYR A 158 -30.12 0.07 -1.83
C TYR A 158 -30.62 0.93 -3.00
N ARG A 159 -29.68 1.42 -3.82
CA ARG A 159 -29.98 2.16 -5.06
C ARG A 159 -30.29 1.27 -6.24
N GLY A 160 -30.23 -0.07 -6.08
CA GLY A 160 -30.60 -1.05 -7.09
C GLY A 160 -29.47 -1.48 -7.99
N ALA A 161 -28.20 -1.39 -7.55
CA ALA A 161 -27.07 -1.86 -8.34
C ALA A 161 -27.18 -3.36 -8.66
N ASP A 162 -26.99 -3.72 -9.92
CA ASP A 162 -26.85 -5.07 -10.44
C ASP A 162 -25.40 -5.38 -10.79
N VAL A 163 -24.61 -4.36 -11.15
CA VAL A 163 -23.17 -4.38 -11.33
C VAL A 163 -22.53 -3.50 -10.26
N LEU A 164 -21.60 -4.06 -9.50
CA LEU A 164 -20.86 -3.38 -8.43
C LEU A 164 -19.40 -3.24 -8.84
N ILE A 165 -18.93 -2.00 -8.93
CA ILE A 165 -17.51 -1.67 -9.14
C ILE A 165 -16.88 -1.35 -7.78
N LEU A 166 -15.79 -2.01 -7.41
CA LEU A 166 -15.03 -1.72 -6.19
C LEU A 166 -13.60 -1.32 -6.56
N ASP A 167 -13.22 -0.09 -6.21
CA ASP A 167 -11.89 0.44 -6.50
C ASP A 167 -10.96 0.25 -5.30
N GLU A 168 -10.00 -0.69 -5.40
CA GLU A 168 -9.05 -1.09 -4.36
C GLU A 168 -9.72 -1.33 -2.98
N PRO A 169 -10.73 -2.22 -2.90
CA PRO A 169 -11.57 -2.32 -1.72
C PRO A 169 -10.84 -2.84 -0.47
N THR A 170 -9.64 -3.39 -0.60
CA THR A 170 -8.87 -4.03 0.47
C THR A 170 -7.68 -3.20 0.95
N ALA A 171 -7.50 -1.99 0.42
CA ALA A 171 -6.30 -1.17 0.68
C ALA A 171 -6.09 -0.81 2.17
N VAL A 172 -7.18 -0.75 2.94
CA VAL A 172 -7.18 -0.31 4.35
C VAL A 172 -7.72 -1.38 5.32
N LEU A 173 -7.93 -2.61 4.83
CA LEU A 173 -8.48 -3.71 5.60
C LEU A 173 -7.38 -4.59 6.23
N THR A 174 -7.68 -5.17 7.39
CA THR A 174 -6.87 -6.25 7.96
C THR A 174 -7.03 -7.53 7.16
N PRO A 175 -6.10 -8.51 7.25
CA PRO A 175 -6.23 -9.79 6.53
C PRO A 175 -7.56 -10.50 6.77
N GLN A 176 -8.05 -10.52 8.02
CA GLN A 176 -9.36 -11.11 8.35
C GLN A 176 -10.53 -10.37 7.70
N GLU A 177 -10.48 -9.02 7.67
CA GLU A 177 -11.51 -8.22 6.99
C GLU A 177 -11.46 -8.39 5.47
N VAL A 178 -10.29 -8.69 4.89
CA VAL A 178 -10.16 -9.06 3.46
C VAL A 178 -10.88 -10.37 3.19
N GLU A 179 -10.60 -11.44 3.95
CA GLU A 179 -11.29 -12.74 3.82
C GLU A 179 -12.82 -12.58 3.92
N GLU A 180 -13.29 -11.78 4.90
CA GLU A 180 -14.71 -11.47 5.05
C GLU A 180 -15.30 -10.73 3.85
N LEU A 181 -14.54 -9.82 3.23
CA LEU A 181 -14.98 -9.10 2.02
C LEU A 181 -15.03 -10.03 0.81
N LEU A 182 -14.06 -10.92 0.62
CA LEU A 182 -14.06 -11.89 -0.49
C LEU A 182 -15.25 -12.85 -0.37
N ALA A 183 -15.58 -13.32 0.84
CA ALA A 183 -16.79 -14.10 1.08
C ALA A 183 -18.08 -13.32 0.72
N VAL A 184 -18.10 -12.01 0.91
CA VAL A 184 -19.21 -11.15 0.47
C VAL A 184 -19.38 -11.17 -1.05
N PHE A 185 -18.30 -11.25 -1.83
CA PHE A 185 -18.39 -11.33 -3.30
C PHE A 185 -19.12 -12.61 -3.74
N GLU A 186 -18.85 -13.73 -3.09
CA GLU A 186 -19.57 -15.00 -3.34
C GLU A 186 -21.06 -14.88 -3.03
N GLU A 187 -21.42 -14.23 -1.91
CA GLU A 187 -22.84 -14.01 -1.56
C GLU A 187 -23.55 -13.09 -2.58
N LEU A 188 -22.87 -12.06 -3.07
CA LEU A 188 -23.40 -11.16 -4.08
C LEU A 188 -23.65 -11.86 -5.42
N THR A 189 -22.69 -12.65 -5.89
CA THR A 189 -22.81 -13.40 -7.15
C THR A 189 -23.86 -14.51 -7.05
N ALA A 190 -23.95 -15.20 -5.91
CA ALA A 190 -25.03 -16.15 -5.62
C ALA A 190 -26.42 -15.49 -5.62
N ALA A 191 -26.50 -14.19 -5.28
CA ALA A 191 -27.73 -13.40 -5.38
C ALA A 191 -27.96 -12.82 -6.79
N GLY A 192 -27.12 -13.16 -7.78
CA GLY A 192 -27.21 -12.75 -9.17
C GLY A 192 -26.66 -11.36 -9.47
N LYS A 193 -25.82 -10.80 -8.58
CA LYS A 193 -25.08 -9.56 -8.80
C LYS A 193 -23.79 -9.85 -9.53
N THR A 194 -23.29 -8.87 -10.26
CA THR A 194 -21.97 -8.92 -10.93
C THR A 194 -21.02 -8.01 -10.18
N VAL A 195 -19.82 -8.47 -9.92
CA VAL A 195 -18.79 -7.72 -9.19
C VAL A 195 -17.60 -7.48 -10.10
N VAL A 196 -17.17 -6.23 -10.23
CA VAL A 196 -15.90 -5.84 -10.86
C VAL A 196 -15.06 -5.17 -9.80
N PHE A 197 -13.92 -5.75 -9.46
CA PHE A 197 -13.05 -5.11 -8.50
C PHE A 197 -11.66 -4.82 -9.08
N ILE A 198 -11.16 -3.63 -8.72
CA ILE A 198 -9.84 -3.18 -9.11
C ILE A 198 -8.87 -3.59 -8.01
N THR A 199 -7.79 -4.24 -8.38
CA THR A 199 -6.69 -4.54 -7.44
C THR A 199 -5.34 -4.53 -8.16
N HIS A 200 -4.28 -4.42 -7.40
CA HIS A 200 -2.91 -4.68 -7.83
C HIS A 200 -2.30 -5.88 -7.07
N LYS A 201 -3.09 -6.51 -6.19
CA LYS A 201 -2.68 -7.66 -5.38
C LYS A 201 -3.09 -8.96 -6.08
N LEU A 202 -2.08 -9.73 -6.50
CA LEU A 202 -2.27 -10.97 -7.24
C LEU A 202 -3.07 -12.02 -6.46
N GLY A 203 -2.76 -12.18 -5.15
CA GLY A 203 -3.44 -13.14 -4.30
C GLY A 203 -4.96 -12.91 -4.22
N GLU A 204 -5.38 -11.65 -4.05
CA GLU A 204 -6.81 -11.30 -3.99
C GLU A 204 -7.51 -11.54 -5.34
N ALA A 205 -6.84 -11.24 -6.46
CA ALA A 205 -7.40 -11.50 -7.78
C ALA A 205 -7.61 -13.01 -8.02
N MET A 206 -6.63 -13.83 -7.65
CA MET A 206 -6.71 -15.29 -7.81
C MET A 206 -7.72 -15.96 -6.89
N GLU A 207 -7.87 -15.43 -5.66
CA GLU A 207 -8.77 -16.02 -4.67
C GLU A 207 -10.25 -15.71 -4.95
N ALA A 208 -10.55 -14.49 -5.44
CA ALA A 208 -11.91 -14.01 -5.54
C ALA A 208 -12.49 -14.02 -6.95
N ALA A 209 -11.67 -13.92 -8.00
CA ALA A 209 -12.18 -13.72 -9.35
C ALA A 209 -12.46 -15.02 -10.09
N ASP A 210 -13.50 -15.01 -10.93
CA ASP A 210 -13.72 -16.03 -11.95
C ASP A 210 -12.85 -15.73 -13.18
N GLU A 211 -12.69 -14.45 -13.53
CA GLU A 211 -11.91 -13.96 -14.65
C GLU A 211 -11.09 -12.73 -14.25
N ILE A 212 -9.87 -12.64 -14.78
CA ILE A 212 -8.91 -11.58 -14.50
C ILE A 212 -8.51 -10.92 -15.81
N THR A 213 -8.74 -9.61 -15.93
CA THR A 213 -8.22 -8.81 -17.05
C THR A 213 -7.04 -7.96 -16.58
N VAL A 214 -5.90 -8.12 -17.27
CA VAL A 214 -4.68 -7.36 -16.96
C VAL A 214 -4.59 -6.13 -17.84
N LEU A 215 -4.49 -4.94 -17.22
CA LEU A 215 -4.19 -3.67 -17.87
C LEU A 215 -2.74 -3.26 -17.62
N ARG A 216 -2.07 -2.82 -18.69
CA ARG A 216 -0.73 -2.21 -18.61
C ARG A 216 -0.61 -1.07 -19.62
N ASP A 217 -0.07 0.07 -19.18
CA ASP A 217 0.13 1.27 -20.02
C ASP A 217 -1.13 1.72 -20.79
N GLY A 218 -2.28 1.63 -20.12
CA GLY A 218 -3.57 1.99 -20.69
C GLY A 218 -4.15 1.00 -21.70
N LYS A 219 -3.61 -0.20 -21.81
CA LYS A 219 -4.06 -1.24 -22.77
C LYS A 219 -4.45 -2.53 -22.06
N ASN A 220 -5.37 -3.24 -22.65
CA ASN A 220 -5.64 -4.63 -22.29
C ASN A 220 -4.47 -5.49 -22.76
N VAL A 221 -3.83 -6.22 -21.83
CA VAL A 221 -2.76 -7.18 -22.15
C VAL A 221 -3.37 -8.54 -22.44
N GLU A 222 -4.14 -9.07 -21.50
CA GLU A 222 -4.81 -10.36 -21.59
C GLU A 222 -5.97 -10.45 -20.60
N SER A 223 -6.98 -11.29 -20.91
CA SER A 223 -8.03 -11.72 -19.98
C SER A 223 -7.92 -13.23 -19.84
N VAL A 224 -7.82 -13.71 -18.60
CA VAL A 224 -7.59 -15.11 -18.26
C VAL A 224 -8.56 -15.57 -17.16
N SER A 225 -8.92 -16.86 -17.18
CA SER A 225 -9.63 -17.46 -16.05
C SER A 225 -8.68 -17.59 -14.86
N ALA A 226 -9.17 -17.30 -13.64
CA ALA A 226 -8.37 -17.45 -12.43
C ALA A 226 -7.91 -18.91 -12.20
N ASP A 227 -8.72 -19.89 -12.65
CA ASP A 227 -8.38 -21.32 -12.57
C ASP A 227 -7.26 -21.76 -13.53
N ASP A 228 -6.99 -20.99 -14.60
CA ASP A 228 -6.06 -21.34 -15.67
C ASP A 228 -4.74 -20.52 -15.61
N THR A 229 -4.50 -19.80 -14.52
CA THR A 229 -3.32 -18.94 -14.34
C THR A 229 -2.69 -19.13 -12.96
N ASP A 230 -1.51 -18.54 -12.76
CA ASP A 230 -0.81 -18.51 -11.48
C ASP A 230 -0.25 -17.10 -11.20
N ARG A 231 0.33 -16.91 -9.98
CA ARG A 231 0.85 -15.61 -9.53
C ARG A 231 1.97 -15.09 -10.43
N GLU A 232 2.85 -15.98 -10.89
CA GLU A 232 4.01 -15.68 -11.73
C GLU A 232 3.57 -15.19 -13.10
N ALA A 233 2.64 -15.90 -13.73
CA ALA A 233 2.09 -15.53 -15.04
C ALA A 233 1.36 -14.16 -14.98
N LEU A 234 0.56 -13.92 -13.94
CA LEU A 234 -0.11 -12.63 -13.73
C LEU A 234 0.88 -11.50 -13.49
N ALA A 235 1.94 -11.74 -12.73
CA ALA A 235 2.99 -10.75 -12.49
C ALA A 235 3.73 -10.41 -13.80
N GLU A 236 4.05 -11.41 -14.62
CA GLU A 236 4.67 -11.21 -15.93
C GLU A 236 3.76 -10.39 -16.87
N LEU A 237 2.47 -10.68 -16.91
CA LEU A 237 1.50 -9.91 -17.69
C LEU A 237 1.43 -8.45 -17.22
N MET A 238 1.45 -8.21 -15.90
CA MET A 238 1.38 -6.87 -15.30
C MET A 238 2.62 -6.03 -15.59
N VAL A 239 3.81 -6.60 -15.37
CA VAL A 239 5.10 -5.90 -15.48
C VAL A 239 5.64 -5.93 -16.90
N GLY A 240 5.31 -6.98 -17.69
CA GLY A 240 5.73 -7.15 -19.09
C GLY A 240 7.11 -7.78 -19.28
N ARG A 241 7.66 -8.32 -18.22
CA ARG A 241 8.88 -9.13 -18.18
C ARG A 241 8.74 -10.19 -17.10
N GLU A 242 9.57 -11.20 -17.15
CA GLU A 242 9.68 -12.18 -16.07
C GLU A 242 9.96 -11.47 -14.75
N VAL A 243 9.14 -11.73 -13.73
CA VAL A 243 9.27 -11.21 -12.38
C VAL A 243 9.77 -12.34 -11.51
N LEU A 244 10.93 -12.17 -10.91
CA LEU A 244 11.45 -13.13 -9.95
C LEU A 244 10.73 -12.90 -8.62
N MET A 245 9.69 -13.70 -8.36
CA MET A 245 8.98 -13.71 -7.08
C MET A 245 9.85 -14.30 -5.96
N GLU A 246 10.79 -15.16 -6.29
CA GLU A 246 11.80 -15.67 -5.39
C GLU A 246 13.10 -14.88 -5.61
N THR A 247 13.49 -14.09 -4.64
CA THR A 247 14.79 -13.45 -4.62
C THR A 247 15.84 -14.52 -4.32
N ASP A 248 16.88 -14.60 -5.13
CA ASP A 248 18.05 -15.46 -4.90
C ASP A 248 18.86 -14.87 -3.71
N ALA A 249 18.24 -14.92 -2.52
CA ALA A 249 18.84 -14.44 -1.28
C ALA A 249 20.02 -15.35 -0.97
N ARG A 250 21.22 -14.94 -1.42
CA ARG A 250 22.46 -15.66 -1.09
C ARG A 250 22.62 -15.65 0.43
N PRO A 251 23.13 -16.75 1.03
CA PRO A 251 23.41 -16.75 2.46
C PRO A 251 24.27 -15.54 2.80
N SER A 252 23.81 -14.74 3.75
CA SER A 252 24.58 -13.62 4.28
C SER A 252 25.78 -14.18 5.05
N ASP A 253 26.97 -13.57 4.89
CA ASP A 253 28.13 -13.80 5.76
C ASP A 253 28.32 -12.51 6.59
N PRO A 254 27.57 -12.36 7.70
CA PRO A 254 27.50 -11.10 8.43
C PRO A 254 28.85 -10.74 9.04
N GLY A 255 29.26 -9.50 8.82
CA GLY A 255 30.48 -8.93 9.38
C GLY A 255 30.33 -8.45 10.83
N ASP A 256 31.06 -7.37 11.17
CA ASP A 256 30.99 -6.73 12.48
C ASP A 256 29.64 -6.03 12.69
N GLU A 257 29.27 -5.79 13.95
CA GLU A 257 28.06 -5.06 14.33
C GLU A 257 28.17 -3.58 13.90
N THR A 258 27.25 -3.14 13.04
CA THR A 258 27.18 -1.77 12.51
C THR A 258 26.28 -0.89 13.36
N LEU A 259 25.11 -1.41 13.79
CA LEU A 259 24.18 -0.75 14.68
C LEU A 259 23.95 -1.61 15.92
N ARG A 260 23.99 -0.99 17.10
CA ARG A 260 23.58 -1.59 18.36
C ARG A 260 22.57 -0.70 19.07
N VAL A 261 21.48 -1.28 19.47
CA VAL A 261 20.43 -0.68 20.30
C VAL A 261 20.42 -1.43 21.64
N ASP A 262 20.45 -0.72 22.77
CA ASP A 262 20.53 -1.34 24.09
C ASP A 262 19.59 -0.65 25.08
N GLY A 263 18.56 -1.39 25.55
CA GLY A 263 17.58 -0.94 26.53
C GLY A 263 16.79 0.30 26.10
N LEU A 264 16.55 0.48 24.80
CA LEU A 264 15.95 1.71 24.28
C LEU A 264 14.50 1.83 24.73
N THR A 265 14.16 2.94 25.37
CA THR A 265 12.82 3.25 25.83
C THR A 265 12.39 4.60 25.27
N VAL A 266 11.18 4.68 24.73
CA VAL A 266 10.63 5.88 24.08
C VAL A 266 9.24 6.16 24.61
N GLU A 267 8.96 7.43 24.92
CA GLU A 267 7.62 7.92 25.26
C GLU A 267 7.01 8.74 24.10
N ASP A 268 5.70 8.65 23.95
CA ASP A 268 4.95 9.50 23.01
C ASP A 268 4.78 10.92 23.58
N SER A 269 4.14 11.81 22.80
CA SER A 269 3.89 13.21 23.20
C SER A 269 2.96 13.36 24.44
N ARG A 270 2.30 12.27 24.87
CA ARG A 270 1.43 12.21 26.03
C ARG A 270 2.12 11.62 27.26
N GLY A 271 3.40 11.20 27.13
CA GLY A 271 4.17 10.55 28.19
C GLY A 271 3.80 9.07 28.37
N VAL A 272 3.26 8.43 27.34
CA VAL A 272 2.99 6.98 27.34
C VAL A 272 4.19 6.28 26.75
N THR A 273 4.74 5.27 27.44
CA THR A 273 5.80 4.42 26.90
C THR A 273 5.27 3.64 25.69
N VAL A 274 5.90 3.81 24.55
CA VAL A 274 5.53 3.18 23.28
C VAL A 274 6.63 2.26 22.74
N VAL A 275 7.86 2.37 23.30
CA VAL A 275 8.97 1.41 23.14
C VAL A 275 9.54 1.17 24.53
N ASP A 276 9.66 -0.09 24.95
CA ASP A 276 10.06 -0.45 26.30
C ASP A 276 11.24 -1.41 26.32
N GLY A 277 12.43 -0.91 26.65
CA GLY A 277 13.64 -1.68 26.89
C GLY A 277 14.16 -2.49 25.68
N VAL A 278 13.91 -2.05 24.46
CA VAL A 278 14.26 -2.77 23.23
C VAL A 278 15.77 -2.83 23.03
N SER A 279 16.28 -4.05 22.76
CA SER A 279 17.70 -4.30 22.50
C SER A 279 17.90 -5.23 21.31
N PHE A 280 18.75 -4.84 20.36
CA PHE A 280 19.17 -5.67 19.21
C PHE A 280 20.42 -5.10 18.55
N GLY A 281 21.04 -5.89 17.65
CA GLY A 281 22.15 -5.43 16.82
C GLY A 281 21.93 -5.80 15.36
N VAL A 282 22.39 -4.94 14.45
CA VAL A 282 22.41 -5.15 13.00
C VAL A 282 23.87 -5.19 12.53
N ARG A 283 24.23 -6.20 11.74
CA ARG A 283 25.59 -6.44 11.28
C ARG A 283 25.82 -5.94 9.86
N ALA A 284 27.06 -5.67 9.53
CA ALA A 284 27.45 -5.43 8.14
C ALA A 284 27.10 -6.66 7.27
N GLY A 285 26.53 -6.44 6.08
CA GLY A 285 26.10 -7.51 5.19
C GLY A 285 24.85 -8.26 5.67
N GLU A 286 24.02 -7.64 6.51
CA GLU A 286 22.80 -8.22 7.08
C GLU A 286 21.58 -7.34 6.79
N VAL A 287 20.46 -7.98 6.47
CA VAL A 287 19.12 -7.40 6.59
C VAL A 287 18.49 -7.88 7.89
N PHE A 288 18.32 -6.99 8.86
CA PHE A 288 17.61 -7.25 10.10
C PHE A 288 16.18 -6.70 9.96
N GLY A 289 15.20 -7.60 9.92
CA GLY A 289 13.80 -7.26 9.81
C GLY A 289 13.14 -6.99 11.17
N ILE A 290 12.23 -6.02 11.24
CA ILE A 290 11.30 -5.84 12.36
C ILE A 290 9.88 -5.89 11.83
N ALA A 291 9.18 -7.01 12.10
CA ALA A 291 7.77 -7.18 11.81
C ALA A 291 6.90 -6.62 12.94
N GLY A 292 5.70 -6.14 12.62
CA GLY A 292 4.71 -5.73 13.60
C GLY A 292 3.55 -4.99 12.96
N VAL A 293 2.41 -4.94 13.66
CA VAL A 293 1.24 -4.16 13.23
C VAL A 293 1.49 -2.68 13.50
N ASP A 294 1.07 -1.80 12.59
CA ASP A 294 1.20 -0.35 12.74
C ASP A 294 0.68 0.11 14.13
N GLY A 295 1.47 0.96 14.80
CA GLY A 295 1.15 1.47 16.14
C GLY A 295 1.71 0.64 17.31
N ASN A 296 2.50 -0.40 17.08
CA ASN A 296 3.18 -1.16 18.11
C ASN A 296 4.55 -0.61 18.52
N GLY A 297 4.91 0.62 18.10
CA GLY A 297 6.14 1.31 18.51
C GLY A 297 7.27 1.30 17.47
N GLN A 298 7.09 0.67 16.30
CA GLN A 298 8.11 0.60 15.25
C GLN A 298 8.54 1.98 14.75
N ALA A 299 7.57 2.87 14.52
CA ALA A 299 7.85 4.23 14.06
C ALA A 299 8.67 5.01 15.08
N GLU A 300 8.29 4.95 16.36
CA GLU A 300 8.99 5.61 17.45
C GLU A 300 10.38 5.03 17.70
N LEU A 301 10.55 3.71 17.54
CA LEU A 301 11.85 3.04 17.58
C LEU A 301 12.79 3.57 16.49
N VAL A 302 12.32 3.62 15.24
CA VAL A 302 13.09 4.17 14.11
C VAL A 302 13.39 5.65 14.30
N GLU A 303 12.41 6.44 14.76
CA GLU A 303 12.61 7.85 15.07
C GLU A 303 13.68 8.07 16.14
N ALA A 304 13.75 7.19 17.16
CA ALA A 304 14.77 7.27 18.19
C ALA A 304 16.17 6.87 17.65
N ILE A 305 16.27 5.80 16.86
CA ILE A 305 17.52 5.37 16.21
C ILE A 305 18.05 6.48 15.29
N THR A 306 17.18 7.10 14.49
CA THR A 306 17.54 8.15 13.54
C THR A 306 17.61 9.55 14.18
N ARG A 307 17.42 9.68 15.49
CA ARG A 307 17.40 10.95 16.26
C ARG A 307 16.40 11.97 15.78
N LEU A 308 15.29 11.51 15.21
CA LEU A 308 14.08 12.32 14.98
C LEU A 308 13.25 12.47 16.27
N ARG A 309 13.48 11.59 17.25
CA ARG A 309 12.91 11.60 18.61
C ARG A 309 14.02 11.29 19.63
N GLU A 310 13.94 11.91 20.80
CA GLU A 310 14.85 11.59 21.90
C GLU A 310 14.32 10.39 22.69
N PRO A 311 15.12 9.34 22.94
CA PRO A 311 14.75 8.25 23.83
C PRO A 311 14.74 8.73 25.28
N THR A 312 13.92 8.12 26.14
CA THR A 312 13.85 8.40 27.58
C THR A 312 14.84 7.55 28.39
N ALA A 313 15.24 6.38 27.84
CA ALA A 313 16.28 5.53 28.41
C ALA A 313 16.95 4.69 27.30
N GLY A 314 18.05 4.04 27.66
CA GLY A 314 18.85 3.24 26.73
C GLY A 314 19.78 4.09 25.86
N TRP A 315 20.46 3.44 24.91
CA TRP A 315 21.40 4.10 24.01
C TRP A 315 21.47 3.39 22.65
N VAL A 316 21.99 4.13 21.69
CA VAL A 316 22.21 3.65 20.32
C VAL A 316 23.69 3.89 19.97
N ASP A 317 24.36 2.83 19.53
CA ASP A 317 25.73 2.88 18.99
C ASP A 317 25.69 2.64 17.48
N PHE A 318 26.40 3.46 16.75
CA PHE A 318 26.61 3.30 15.32
C PHE A 318 28.12 3.27 15.03
N GLU A 319 28.58 2.12 14.53
CA GLU A 319 30.00 1.86 14.25
C GLU A 319 30.93 2.14 15.44
N GLY A 320 30.55 1.70 16.65
CA GLY A 320 31.32 1.88 17.87
C GLY A 320 31.27 3.29 18.46
N ARG A 321 30.28 4.11 18.04
CA ARG A 321 30.10 5.49 18.51
C ARG A 321 28.68 5.69 19.03
N ASP A 322 28.58 6.15 20.28
CA ASP A 322 27.30 6.58 20.84
C ASP A 322 26.75 7.79 20.06
N VAL A 323 25.52 7.69 19.58
CA VAL A 323 24.87 8.73 18.76
C VAL A 323 24.00 9.69 19.57
N ALA A 324 24.02 9.63 20.90
CA ALA A 324 23.13 10.42 21.77
C ALA A 324 23.18 11.94 21.50
N ASP A 325 24.38 12.47 21.24
CA ASP A 325 24.59 13.91 20.98
C ASP A 325 24.63 14.26 19.48
N TRP A 326 24.32 13.30 18.59
CA TRP A 326 24.40 13.52 17.16
C TRP A 326 23.20 14.29 16.63
N SER A 327 23.47 15.22 15.72
CA SER A 327 22.45 15.84 14.86
C SER A 327 22.11 14.89 13.70
N ARG A 328 21.00 15.14 13.03
CA ARG A 328 20.65 14.41 11.80
C ARG A 328 21.76 14.48 10.73
N LEU A 329 22.43 15.61 10.62
CA LEU A 329 23.55 15.77 9.70
C LEU A 329 24.72 14.84 10.07
N ASN A 330 25.02 14.69 11.35
CA ASN A 330 26.09 13.77 11.78
C ASN A 330 25.79 12.31 11.40
N HIS A 331 24.51 11.87 11.47
CA HIS A 331 24.10 10.54 11.02
C HIS A 331 24.37 10.36 9.52
N ILE A 332 23.94 11.34 8.71
CA ILE A 332 24.15 11.31 7.25
C ILE A 332 25.63 11.31 6.90
N GLU A 333 26.44 12.18 7.53
CA GLU A 333 27.88 12.27 7.28
C GLU A 333 28.66 11.02 7.75
N ALA A 334 28.09 10.29 8.72
CA ALA A 334 28.67 9.04 9.21
C ALA A 334 28.25 7.81 8.37
N GLY A 335 27.34 7.95 7.40
CA GLY A 335 26.90 6.88 6.51
C GLY A 335 25.60 6.20 6.91
N MET A 336 24.75 6.85 7.74
CA MET A 336 23.41 6.36 8.04
C MET A 336 22.39 7.00 7.09
N ALA A 337 21.77 6.21 6.22
CA ALA A 337 20.65 6.62 5.36
C ALA A 337 19.30 6.21 5.95
N TYR A 338 18.23 6.90 5.53
CA TYR A 338 16.88 6.65 6.05
C TYR A 338 15.81 6.82 4.97
N ILE A 339 15.06 5.76 4.72
CA ILE A 339 13.86 5.76 3.90
C ILE A 339 12.66 5.80 4.86
N PRO A 340 11.90 6.91 4.91
CA PRO A 340 10.77 7.05 5.82
C PRO A 340 9.52 6.33 5.32
N GLU A 341 8.62 5.99 6.25
CA GLU A 341 7.30 5.42 5.96
C GLU A 341 6.45 6.37 5.10
N ASP A 342 6.37 7.65 5.49
CA ASP A 342 5.65 8.67 4.73
C ASP A 342 6.59 9.44 3.81
N ARG A 343 6.51 9.10 2.54
CA ARG A 343 7.32 9.73 1.48
C ARG A 343 6.98 11.19 1.23
N GLN A 344 5.71 11.60 1.47
CA GLN A 344 5.23 12.95 1.16
C GLN A 344 5.43 13.94 2.31
N GLU A 345 5.33 13.48 3.56
CA GLU A 345 5.55 14.32 4.73
C GLU A 345 7.03 14.38 5.14
N ARG A 346 7.77 13.28 4.96
CA ARG A 346 9.14 13.12 5.48
C ARG A 346 10.20 12.82 4.42
N GLY A 347 9.79 12.21 3.29
CA GLY A 347 10.73 11.80 2.25
C GLY A 347 11.07 12.90 1.26
N LEU A 348 10.09 13.69 0.86
CA LEU A 348 10.19 14.72 -0.18
C LEU A 348 9.58 16.04 0.29
N VAL A 349 10.06 17.13 -0.27
CA VAL A 349 9.35 18.42 -0.27
C VAL A 349 8.55 18.48 -1.56
N MET A 350 7.23 18.29 -1.48
CA MET A 350 6.35 18.04 -2.63
C MET A 350 6.36 19.18 -3.68
N ASP A 351 6.57 20.43 -3.26
CA ASP A 351 6.64 21.60 -4.12
C ASP A 351 8.01 21.79 -4.80
N PHE A 352 9.04 21.07 -4.33
CA PHE A 352 10.38 21.11 -4.90
C PHE A 352 10.47 20.24 -6.15
N ASP A 353 11.38 20.62 -7.06
CA ASP A 353 11.80 19.74 -8.15
C ASP A 353 12.74 18.62 -7.66
N LEU A 354 13.13 17.72 -8.57
CA LEU A 354 14.00 16.60 -8.20
C LEU A 354 15.44 17.06 -7.94
N VAL A 355 15.90 18.17 -8.54
CA VAL A 355 17.23 18.75 -8.24
C VAL A 355 17.28 19.24 -6.80
N GLU A 356 16.27 19.98 -6.36
CA GLU A 356 16.16 20.48 -5.00
C GLU A 356 16.00 19.33 -3.99
N ASN A 357 15.14 18.33 -4.28
CA ASN A 357 14.93 17.16 -3.45
C ASN A 357 16.17 16.25 -3.38
N GLY A 358 16.96 16.14 -4.45
CA GLY A 358 18.21 15.39 -4.48
C GLY A 358 19.27 15.93 -3.53
N LEU A 359 19.22 17.24 -3.22
CA LEU A 359 20.13 17.89 -2.28
C LEU A 359 19.75 17.74 -0.81
N LEU A 360 18.52 17.30 -0.49
CA LEU A 360 18.06 17.22 0.91
C LEU A 360 19.01 16.32 1.74
N GLY A 361 19.60 16.90 2.80
CA GLY A 361 20.58 16.23 3.66
C GLY A 361 22.02 16.33 3.15
N SER A 362 22.26 16.61 1.86
CA SER A 362 23.59 16.69 1.25
C SER A 362 24.02 18.13 0.86
N GLN A 363 23.18 19.12 1.13
CA GLN A 363 23.41 20.52 0.75
C GLN A 363 24.68 21.16 1.33
N HIS A 364 25.29 20.54 2.33
CA HIS A 364 26.53 20.99 2.95
C HIS A 364 27.76 20.18 2.52
N ALA A 365 27.55 19.07 1.82
CA ALA A 365 28.64 18.23 1.33
C ALA A 365 29.51 18.99 0.34
N SER A 366 30.85 18.76 0.41
CA SER A 366 31.81 19.40 -0.49
C SER A 366 31.58 19.07 -1.98
N ALA A 367 30.84 18.02 -2.26
CA ALA A 367 30.40 17.68 -3.61
C ALA A 367 29.45 18.73 -4.20
N PHE A 368 28.57 19.33 -3.39
CA PHE A 368 27.51 20.23 -3.82
C PHE A 368 27.67 21.67 -3.31
N ALA A 369 28.59 21.93 -2.37
CA ALA A 369 28.77 23.25 -1.79
C ALA A 369 30.24 23.68 -1.74
N ALA A 370 30.49 24.94 -2.16
CA ALA A 370 31.78 25.58 -2.04
C ALA A 370 31.62 27.01 -1.55
N GLY A 371 32.35 27.39 -0.50
CA GLY A 371 32.33 28.77 0.03
C GLY A 371 30.95 29.25 0.50
N GLY A 372 30.10 28.34 0.98
CA GLY A 372 28.74 28.64 1.45
C GLY A 372 27.71 28.86 0.33
N ARG A 373 28.01 28.44 -0.88
CA ARG A 373 27.09 28.50 -2.03
C ARG A 373 26.91 27.10 -2.59
N ILE A 374 25.67 26.77 -2.98
CA ILE A 374 25.31 25.53 -3.67
C ILE A 374 25.76 25.64 -5.13
N ASP A 375 26.37 24.57 -5.62
CA ASP A 375 26.70 24.34 -7.02
C ASP A 375 25.50 23.63 -7.69
N TRP A 376 24.61 24.40 -8.29
CA TRP A 376 23.38 23.89 -8.89
C TRP A 376 23.62 23.06 -10.14
N ASP A 377 24.74 23.25 -10.84
CA ASP A 377 25.09 22.42 -12.00
C ASP A 377 25.41 21.00 -11.54
N ARG A 378 26.22 20.84 -10.47
CA ARG A 378 26.49 19.52 -9.87
C ARG A 378 25.27 18.90 -9.22
N ALA A 379 24.41 19.70 -8.61
CA ALA A 379 23.15 19.21 -8.05
C ALA A 379 22.24 18.63 -9.13
N ARG A 380 22.19 19.28 -10.29
CA ARG A 380 21.46 18.81 -11.46
C ARG A 380 22.05 17.52 -12.02
N ASP A 381 23.37 17.48 -12.25
CA ASP A 381 24.04 16.27 -12.74
C ASP A 381 23.76 15.06 -11.82
N HIS A 382 23.74 15.26 -10.50
CA HIS A 382 23.39 14.24 -9.51
C HIS A 382 21.93 13.81 -9.63
N ALA A 383 20.98 14.76 -9.72
CA ALA A 383 19.57 14.42 -9.86
C ALA A 383 19.28 13.69 -11.19
N GLU A 384 19.96 14.06 -12.29
CA GLU A 384 19.89 13.38 -13.57
C GLU A 384 20.39 11.92 -13.45
N ALA A 385 21.52 11.71 -12.75
CA ALA A 385 22.04 10.36 -12.50
C ALA A 385 21.05 9.50 -11.68
N VAL A 386 20.49 10.06 -10.60
CA VAL A 386 19.45 9.36 -9.81
C VAL A 386 18.23 9.02 -10.67
N VAL A 387 17.75 9.97 -11.46
CA VAL A 387 16.57 9.77 -12.32
C VAL A 387 16.82 8.68 -13.37
N GLU A 388 18.01 8.64 -13.97
CA GLU A 388 18.39 7.64 -14.97
C GLU A 388 18.61 6.26 -14.35
N GLU A 389 19.43 6.17 -13.27
CA GLU A 389 19.82 4.89 -12.67
C GLU A 389 18.65 4.18 -11.99
N TYR A 390 17.75 4.98 -11.35
CA TYR A 390 16.60 4.43 -10.61
C TYR A 390 15.31 4.43 -11.44
N ASP A 391 15.40 4.64 -12.75
CA ASP A 391 14.26 4.63 -13.69
C ASP A 391 13.07 5.45 -13.19
N VAL A 392 13.31 6.68 -12.76
CA VAL A 392 12.27 7.61 -12.31
C VAL A 392 11.54 8.20 -13.52
N ARG A 393 10.22 8.15 -13.52
CA ARG A 393 9.40 8.62 -14.62
C ARG A 393 8.46 9.77 -14.20
N PRO A 394 8.35 10.85 -14.99
CA PRO A 394 9.09 11.13 -16.24
C PRO A 394 10.59 11.39 -15.96
N PRO A 395 11.50 11.13 -16.93
CA PRO A 395 12.94 11.33 -16.75
C PRO A 395 13.31 12.84 -16.91
N ASP A 396 12.76 13.66 -16.03
CA ASP A 396 12.89 15.11 -16.02
C ASP A 396 13.28 15.58 -14.61
N PRO A 397 14.53 16.00 -14.36
CA PRO A 397 14.97 16.46 -13.05
C PRO A 397 14.31 17.78 -12.61
N ASP A 398 13.71 18.53 -13.53
CA ASP A 398 12.94 19.75 -13.23
C ASP A 398 11.46 19.42 -12.88
N ALA A 399 11.05 18.15 -12.96
CA ALA A 399 9.71 17.74 -12.56
C ALA A 399 9.51 17.98 -11.06
N ARG A 400 8.35 18.54 -10.68
CA ARG A 400 7.99 18.67 -9.27
C ARG A 400 7.62 17.32 -8.69
N SER A 401 8.05 17.04 -7.48
CA SER A 401 7.79 15.75 -6.81
C SER A 401 6.30 15.43 -6.69
N VAL A 402 5.43 16.45 -6.56
CA VAL A 402 3.96 16.28 -6.52
C VAL A 402 3.40 15.73 -7.84
N SER A 403 4.10 15.88 -8.96
CA SER A 403 3.64 15.39 -10.27
C SER A 403 4.02 13.91 -10.54
N LEU A 404 4.85 13.31 -9.68
CA LEU A 404 5.27 11.93 -9.83
C LEU A 404 4.24 10.98 -9.21
N SER A 405 4.12 9.77 -9.78
CA SER A 405 3.39 8.66 -9.13
C SER A 405 4.09 8.23 -7.84
N GLY A 406 3.35 7.60 -6.93
CA GLY A 406 3.90 7.12 -5.66
C GLY A 406 5.12 6.20 -5.83
N GLY A 407 5.13 5.31 -6.82
CA GLY A 407 6.28 4.46 -7.14
C GLY A 407 7.50 5.28 -7.56
N ASN A 408 7.34 6.29 -8.43
CA ASN A 408 8.43 7.15 -8.86
C ASN A 408 8.95 8.07 -7.75
N GLN A 409 8.07 8.56 -6.85
CA GLN A 409 8.49 9.26 -5.64
C GLN A 409 9.38 8.37 -4.78
N GLN A 410 8.99 7.12 -4.58
CA GLN A 410 9.74 6.16 -3.78
C GLN A 410 11.07 5.78 -4.42
N LYS A 411 11.10 5.48 -5.72
CA LYS A 411 12.34 5.24 -6.48
C LYS A 411 13.34 6.39 -6.34
N PHE A 412 12.86 7.63 -6.40
CA PHE A 412 13.71 8.80 -6.23
C PHE A 412 14.27 8.92 -4.81
N ILE A 413 13.45 8.66 -3.77
CA ILE A 413 13.92 8.65 -2.37
C ILE A 413 14.98 7.56 -2.19
N VAL A 414 14.71 6.34 -2.66
CA VAL A 414 15.65 5.22 -2.61
C VAL A 414 16.96 5.62 -3.28
N GLY A 415 16.91 6.12 -4.53
CA GLY A 415 18.09 6.55 -5.27
C GLY A 415 18.90 7.59 -4.51
N ARG A 416 18.24 8.64 -4.03
CA ARG A 416 18.90 9.70 -3.25
C ARG A 416 19.63 9.15 -2.02
N GLU A 417 19.02 8.21 -1.29
CA GLU A 417 19.62 7.65 -0.08
C GLU A 417 20.76 6.66 -0.40
N PHE A 418 20.64 5.89 -1.49
CA PHE A 418 21.68 4.94 -1.91
C PHE A 418 22.91 5.62 -2.52
N GLU A 419 22.73 6.72 -3.26
CA GLU A 419 23.84 7.51 -3.83
C GLU A 419 24.77 8.14 -2.77
N ARG A 420 24.41 8.02 -1.51
CA ARG A 420 25.28 8.42 -0.38
C ARG A 420 26.24 7.33 0.06
N ASP A 421 26.18 6.16 -0.56
CA ASP A 421 26.99 4.97 -0.20
C ASP A 421 26.89 4.65 1.31
N PRO A 422 25.69 4.35 1.82
CA PRO A 422 25.47 4.19 3.26
C PRO A 422 26.06 2.88 3.78
N SER A 423 26.69 2.93 4.97
CA SER A 423 27.05 1.73 5.71
C SER A 423 25.87 1.12 6.49
N LEU A 424 24.84 1.94 6.78
CA LEU A 424 23.57 1.52 7.36
C LEU A 424 22.40 2.20 6.67
N LEU A 425 21.46 1.42 6.19
CA LEU A 425 20.16 1.89 5.71
C LEU A 425 19.06 1.50 6.70
N VAL A 426 18.34 2.49 7.20
CA VAL A 426 17.08 2.27 7.94
C VAL A 426 15.93 2.48 6.97
N ALA A 427 15.19 1.42 6.63
CA ALA A 427 14.09 1.44 5.66
C ALA A 427 12.78 1.08 6.36
N THR A 428 11.83 2.04 6.37
CA THR A 428 10.53 1.86 6.99
C THR A 428 9.46 1.79 5.90
N HIS A 429 8.80 0.64 5.78
CA HIS A 429 7.79 0.35 4.76
C HIS A 429 8.20 0.81 3.34
N PRO A 430 9.40 0.41 2.86
CA PRO A 430 9.99 0.98 1.64
C PRO A 430 9.16 0.73 0.38
N THR A 431 8.27 -0.28 0.39
CA THR A 431 7.40 -0.64 -0.74
C THR A 431 5.92 -0.30 -0.50
N ARG A 432 5.61 0.50 0.52
CA ARG A 432 4.22 0.86 0.83
C ARG A 432 3.59 1.72 -0.28
N GLY A 433 2.50 1.22 -0.87
CA GLY A 433 1.73 1.95 -1.89
C GLY A 433 2.50 2.19 -3.18
N VAL A 434 3.39 1.28 -3.55
CA VAL A 434 4.04 1.23 -4.86
C VAL A 434 3.57 -0.01 -5.62
N ASP A 435 3.79 -0.01 -6.93
CA ASP A 435 3.46 -1.12 -7.82
C ASP A 435 4.47 -2.28 -7.70
N ILE A 436 4.14 -3.44 -8.30
CA ILE A 436 4.97 -4.65 -8.22
C ILE A 436 6.36 -4.42 -8.82
N GLY A 437 6.46 -3.78 -9.98
CA GLY A 437 7.75 -3.52 -10.60
C GLY A 437 8.64 -2.59 -9.78
N SER A 438 8.05 -1.58 -9.12
CA SER A 438 8.77 -0.72 -8.17
C SER A 438 9.14 -1.47 -6.89
N THR A 439 8.29 -2.40 -6.41
CA THR A 439 8.57 -3.25 -5.24
C THR A 439 9.79 -4.13 -5.50
N GLU A 440 9.80 -4.87 -6.60
CA GLU A 440 10.92 -5.72 -7.00
C GLU A 440 12.21 -4.91 -7.11
N PHE A 441 12.17 -3.77 -7.81
CA PHE A 441 13.32 -2.89 -7.96
C PHE A 441 13.89 -2.43 -6.60
N ILE A 442 13.03 -2.03 -5.65
CA ILE A 442 13.45 -1.57 -4.33
C ILE A 442 14.06 -2.74 -3.53
N ASN A 443 13.43 -3.91 -3.56
CA ASN A 443 13.91 -5.11 -2.89
C ASN A 443 15.30 -5.53 -3.40
N ASP A 444 15.50 -5.52 -4.72
CA ASP A 444 16.80 -5.80 -5.32
C ASP A 444 17.88 -4.82 -4.81
N ARG A 445 17.57 -3.53 -4.73
CA ARG A 445 18.51 -2.52 -4.21
C ARG A 445 18.87 -2.73 -2.73
N LEU A 446 17.88 -3.13 -1.89
CA LEU A 446 18.14 -3.48 -0.49
C LEU A 446 19.11 -4.66 -0.38
N LEU A 447 18.90 -5.70 -1.19
CA LEU A 447 19.78 -6.86 -1.24
C LEU A 447 21.16 -6.55 -1.86
N ASP A 448 21.23 -5.69 -2.87
CA ASP A 448 22.50 -5.21 -3.43
C ASP A 448 23.34 -4.51 -2.36
N LEU A 449 22.73 -3.64 -1.55
CA LEU A 449 23.42 -2.98 -0.43
C LEU A 449 23.95 -4.01 0.58
N ARG A 450 23.09 -4.97 1.01
CA ARG A 450 23.50 -6.06 1.90
C ARG A 450 24.67 -6.85 1.31
N ASN A 451 24.58 -7.25 0.03
CA ASN A 451 25.59 -8.06 -0.64
C ASN A 451 26.91 -7.29 -0.85
N ALA A 452 26.86 -5.96 -0.90
CA ALA A 452 28.04 -5.10 -0.91
C ALA A 452 28.66 -4.92 0.49
N GLY A 453 28.05 -5.46 1.55
CA GLY A 453 28.51 -5.39 2.93
C GLY A 453 27.87 -4.29 3.76
N GLY A 454 26.89 -3.56 3.23
CA GLY A 454 26.07 -2.60 3.99
C GLY A 454 25.11 -3.31 4.95
N ALA A 455 24.73 -2.64 6.03
CA ALA A 455 23.73 -3.10 6.98
C ALA A 455 22.35 -2.53 6.60
N VAL A 456 21.29 -3.31 6.73
CA VAL A 456 19.91 -2.86 6.50
C VAL A 456 19.06 -3.17 7.73
N LEU A 457 18.42 -2.14 8.30
CA LEU A 457 17.34 -2.28 9.26
C LEU A 457 16.02 -2.08 8.48
N LEU A 458 15.30 -3.17 8.24
CA LEU A 458 14.03 -3.18 7.51
C LEU A 458 12.87 -3.25 8.48
N VAL A 459 11.96 -2.29 8.42
CA VAL A 459 10.69 -2.32 9.17
C VAL A 459 9.55 -2.45 8.17
N SER A 460 8.76 -3.52 8.28
CA SER A 460 7.61 -3.75 7.40
C SER A 460 6.48 -4.49 8.14
N SER A 461 5.23 -4.15 7.80
CA SER A 461 4.04 -4.89 8.20
C SER A 461 3.64 -5.96 7.17
N LYS A 462 4.30 -5.99 6.00
CA LYS A 462 4.09 -7.01 4.98
C LYS A 462 4.92 -8.25 5.30
N LEU A 463 4.24 -9.34 5.71
CA LEU A 463 4.91 -10.58 6.15
C LEU A 463 5.75 -11.21 5.03
N GLU A 464 5.21 -11.34 3.81
CA GLU A 464 5.93 -11.89 2.66
C GLU A 464 7.24 -11.12 2.39
N GLU A 465 7.18 -9.78 2.36
CA GLU A 465 8.34 -8.93 2.10
C GLU A 465 9.43 -9.08 3.15
N ILE A 466 9.04 -8.98 4.43
CA ILE A 466 10.01 -8.98 5.53
C ILE A 466 10.64 -10.36 5.72
N GLN A 467 9.87 -11.43 5.51
CA GLN A 467 10.34 -12.80 5.58
C GLN A 467 11.30 -13.13 4.42
N MET A 468 10.99 -12.66 3.21
CA MET A 468 11.81 -12.87 2.01
C MET A 468 13.16 -12.13 2.06
N LEU A 469 13.18 -10.92 2.61
CA LEU A 469 14.38 -10.05 2.56
C LEU A 469 15.29 -10.18 3.77
N SER A 470 14.78 -10.62 4.93
CA SER A 470 15.51 -10.57 6.19
C SER A 470 16.42 -11.80 6.37
N ASP A 471 17.62 -11.58 6.89
CA ASP A 471 18.52 -12.64 7.36
C ASP A 471 18.19 -13.03 8.82
N ARG A 472 17.69 -12.07 9.61
CA ARG A 472 17.09 -12.28 10.94
C ARG A 472 15.87 -11.40 11.09
N LEU A 473 14.85 -11.91 11.76
CA LEU A 473 13.55 -11.27 11.91
C LEU A 473 13.16 -11.11 13.38
N ALA A 474 12.97 -9.88 13.81
CA ALA A 474 12.37 -9.55 15.10
C ALA A 474 10.86 -9.28 14.93
N VAL A 475 10.06 -9.67 15.91
CA VAL A 475 8.62 -9.34 15.94
C VAL A 475 8.37 -8.40 17.10
N MET A 476 7.74 -7.25 16.81
CA MET A 476 7.43 -6.22 17.79
C MET A 476 5.93 -6.16 18.09
N HIS A 477 5.58 -6.18 19.37
CA HIS A 477 4.22 -6.00 19.85
C HIS A 477 4.21 -5.19 21.15
N GLY A 478 3.28 -4.22 21.26
CA GLY A 478 3.10 -3.43 22.49
C GLY A 478 4.34 -2.68 22.97
N GLY A 479 5.28 -2.34 22.09
CA GLY A 479 6.53 -1.65 22.42
C GLY A 479 7.70 -2.55 22.77
N GLU A 480 7.53 -3.86 22.79
CA GLU A 480 8.56 -4.85 23.14
C GLU A 480 8.89 -5.78 21.95
N LEU A 481 10.09 -6.38 21.96
CA LEU A 481 10.42 -7.46 21.02
C LEU A 481 9.95 -8.80 21.61
N MET A 482 8.97 -9.43 20.94
CA MET A 482 8.42 -10.73 21.34
C MET A 482 9.35 -11.90 21.05
N ALA A 483 10.04 -11.86 19.91
CA ALA A 483 10.97 -12.89 19.48
C ALA A 483 11.95 -12.32 18.45
N VAL A 484 13.11 -12.98 18.33
CA VAL A 484 14.00 -12.86 17.16
C VAL A 484 14.20 -14.26 16.60
N VAL A 485 13.87 -14.45 15.33
CA VAL A 485 13.81 -15.76 14.67
C VAL A 485 14.57 -15.75 13.36
N ASP A 486 14.92 -16.93 12.88
CA ASP A 486 15.31 -17.12 11.48
C ASP A 486 14.04 -17.11 10.63
N PRO A 487 13.97 -16.32 9.56
CA PRO A 487 12.79 -16.30 8.68
C PRO A 487 12.39 -17.67 8.12
N ASP A 488 13.35 -18.56 7.88
CA ASP A 488 13.12 -19.92 7.38
C ASP A 488 12.49 -20.87 8.43
N ASP A 489 12.62 -20.52 9.70
CA ASP A 489 12.13 -21.35 10.82
C ASP A 489 10.71 -20.98 11.29
N VAL A 490 10.05 -19.99 10.69
CA VAL A 490 8.75 -19.47 11.13
C VAL A 490 7.78 -19.35 9.96
N THR A 491 6.51 -19.71 10.19
CA THR A 491 5.45 -19.53 9.19
C THR A 491 4.80 -18.16 9.31
N GLU A 492 4.12 -17.70 8.23
CA GLU A 492 3.36 -16.45 8.26
C GLU A 492 2.27 -16.43 9.33
N GLU A 493 1.61 -17.59 9.57
CA GLU A 493 0.59 -17.74 10.61
C GLU A 493 1.20 -17.53 12.02
N GLU A 494 2.38 -18.10 12.26
CA GLU A 494 3.11 -17.94 13.52
C GLU A 494 3.61 -16.50 13.72
N LEU A 495 4.10 -15.85 12.65
CA LEU A 495 4.44 -14.42 12.68
C LEU A 495 3.21 -13.57 12.98
N GLY A 496 2.09 -13.86 12.35
CA GLY A 496 0.81 -13.19 12.60
C GLY A 496 0.37 -13.28 14.06
N LEU A 497 0.50 -14.45 14.70
CA LEU A 497 0.21 -14.64 16.13
C LEU A 497 1.13 -13.79 17.01
N LEU A 498 2.45 -13.81 16.76
CA LEU A 498 3.42 -12.99 17.50
C LEU A 498 3.13 -11.49 17.35
N MET A 499 2.78 -11.03 16.14
CA MET A 499 2.39 -9.64 15.89
C MET A 499 1.11 -9.24 16.61
N ALA A 500 0.21 -10.20 16.87
CA ALA A 500 -0.99 -10.02 17.69
C ALA A 500 -0.72 -10.09 19.21
N GLY A 501 0.50 -10.42 19.63
CA GLY A 501 0.87 -10.60 21.04
C GLY A 501 0.56 -11.98 21.60
N GLU A 502 0.33 -12.96 20.72
CA GLU A 502 0.06 -14.36 21.10
C GLU A 502 1.28 -15.24 20.84
N GLU A 503 1.57 -16.19 21.75
CA GLU A 503 2.64 -17.16 21.54
C GLU A 503 2.18 -18.30 20.62
N PRO A 504 2.95 -18.69 19.60
CA PRO A 504 2.68 -19.86 18.79
C PRO A 504 2.62 -21.15 19.61
N SER A 505 1.84 -22.12 19.15
CA SER A 505 1.65 -23.40 19.85
C SER A 505 2.91 -24.23 19.97
N ARG A 506 3.91 -24.02 19.12
CA ARG A 506 5.25 -24.60 19.22
C ARG A 506 6.26 -23.58 19.72
N SER A 507 7.26 -24.03 20.48
CA SER A 507 8.41 -23.20 20.81
C SER A 507 9.22 -22.93 19.55
N LEU A 508 9.31 -21.65 19.15
CA LEU A 508 10.18 -21.25 18.06
C LEU A 508 11.65 -21.27 18.51
N PRO A 509 12.59 -21.65 17.64
CA PRO A 509 14.01 -21.49 17.93
C PRO A 509 14.32 -20.00 17.94
N SER A 510 14.41 -19.40 19.14
CA SER A 510 14.80 -17.99 19.24
C SER A 510 16.29 -17.82 19.01
N LEU A 511 16.66 -16.94 18.07
CA LEU A 511 18.03 -16.47 17.95
C LEU A 511 18.32 -15.52 19.12
N ARG A 512 19.49 -15.67 19.77
CA ARG A 512 19.87 -14.83 20.92
C ARG A 512 19.97 -13.37 20.52
N LEU A 513 19.35 -12.50 21.29
CA LEU A 513 19.60 -11.06 21.25
C LEU A 513 21.05 -10.78 21.63
N ALA A 514 21.69 -9.81 20.97
CA ALA A 514 23.03 -9.34 21.35
C ALA A 514 22.94 -8.70 22.75
N GLY A 515 23.53 -9.33 23.75
CA GLY A 515 23.54 -8.85 25.14
C GLY A 515 23.23 -9.90 26.21
N GLU A 516 22.70 -11.05 25.86
CA GLU A 516 22.52 -12.16 26.80
C GLU A 516 23.87 -12.93 26.95
N GLU A 517 24.78 -12.39 27.78
CA GLU A 517 25.89 -13.20 28.34
C GLU A 517 25.31 -14.22 29.33
N SER A 518 25.70 -15.47 29.16
CA SER A 518 25.37 -16.66 29.94
C SER A 518 25.73 -16.58 31.44
#